data_32919b0b26f3140ade4c4d3d71b28b72
#
_entry.id   32919b0b26f3140ade4c4d3d71b28b72
#
_cell.length_a   1.000
_cell.length_b   1.000
_cell.length_c   1.000
_cell.angle_alpha   90.00
_cell.angle_beta   90.00
_cell.angle_gamma   90.00
#
_symmetry.space_group_name_H-M   'P 1'
#
loop_
_entity.id
_entity.type
_entity.pdbx_description
1 polymer ?
#
loop_
_entity_poly.entity_id
_entity_poly.type
_entity_poly.pdbx_seq_one_letter_code
_entity_poly.pdbx_strand_id
1 'polypeptide(L)'
;MKTATALKQEAYYMPLKLKGVLARLGIRQNEWAAAIKQAGRGVEGKSLSLSAATQIMNWGTWPKLTSKASIKRQTEEFLRLHDVDELDIAQIWQVDEDDTARNAHPVNVHLGQKSGRPQPEIEPLEIEMLSPNAKKHFGIFRDPFIDDVQGPEDVFLSADQRYIREAMFSTAKHGGFLAVVGESGAGKTVLRRDLIDRVQRDSQLIVLIQPRLIDKGTMTAGGICEAIIDDLRPGEKVPRSLEAKARKVEKLLKDSSRAGNMHSLLIEEAHDLSIQTLKFLKRFWELEDGFKKLLSIILVGQPELKTKLDERTNYEAREVIRRCEVAELVPLDRNMEEYLTLKFKRIGKKPDELFEKDAYDAMRARLTRQKAGGKSVSMVYPLVVNNLVTSALNLAAEIGAEKVGADVIKEL
;
A
#
# COMPACT_ATOMS: atom_id res chain seq x y z
N MET A 1 -25.10 -29.72 28.70
CA MET A 1 -25.64 -28.46 28.16
C MET A 1 -24.54 -27.86 27.29
N LYS A 2 -24.67 -27.94 25.98
CA LYS A 2 -23.71 -27.41 25.00
C LYS A 2 -24.19 -26.03 24.59
N THR A 3 -23.45 -25.00 24.91
CA THR A 3 -23.64 -23.63 24.44
C THR A 3 -23.25 -23.54 22.98
N ALA A 4 -24.23 -23.27 22.14
CA ALA A 4 -24.03 -23.00 20.72
C ALA A 4 -23.35 -21.64 20.55
N THR A 5 -22.08 -21.65 20.18
CA THR A 5 -21.38 -20.46 19.72
C THR A 5 -21.88 -20.15 18.33
N ALA A 6 -22.64 -19.09 18.16
CA ALA A 6 -23.13 -18.62 16.87
C ALA A 6 -21.90 -18.18 16.03
N LEU A 7 -21.63 -18.95 14.99
CA LEU A 7 -20.75 -18.56 13.90
C LEU A 7 -21.32 -17.26 13.28
N LYS A 8 -20.62 -16.15 13.44
CA LYS A 8 -20.83 -14.95 12.63
C LYS A 8 -20.47 -15.33 11.20
N GLN A 9 -21.50 -15.49 10.35
CA GLN A 9 -21.31 -15.55 8.91
C GLN A 9 -20.66 -14.22 8.49
N GLU A 10 -19.43 -14.30 8.03
CA GLU A 10 -18.81 -13.21 7.28
C GLU A 10 -19.67 -12.98 6.03
N ALA A 11 -20.22 -11.78 5.91
CA ALA A 11 -20.99 -11.40 4.75
C ALA A 11 -20.02 -11.27 3.56
N TYR A 12 -20.02 -12.26 2.68
CA TYR A 12 -19.30 -12.18 1.42
C TYR A 12 -19.88 -11.06 0.57
N TYR A 13 -18.99 -10.28 -0.06
CA TYR A 13 -19.36 -9.26 -1.04
C TYR A 13 -19.99 -9.99 -2.25
N MET A 14 -21.26 -9.73 -2.51
CA MET A 14 -22.03 -10.33 -3.60
C MET A 14 -22.84 -9.22 -4.29
N PRO A 15 -22.20 -8.37 -5.10
CA PRO A 15 -22.89 -7.27 -5.76
C PRO A 15 -23.92 -7.79 -6.76
N LEU A 16 -25.05 -7.08 -6.84
CA LEU A 16 -26.08 -7.39 -7.82
C LEU A 16 -25.82 -6.61 -9.13
N LYS A 17 -26.16 -7.21 -10.27
CA LYS A 17 -26.09 -6.58 -11.61
C LYS A 17 -26.87 -5.26 -11.68
N LEU A 18 -27.85 -5.04 -10.80
CA LEU A 18 -28.57 -3.79 -10.61
C LEU A 18 -27.60 -2.60 -10.48
N LYS A 19 -26.50 -2.76 -9.75
CA LYS A 19 -25.49 -1.72 -9.56
C LYS A 19 -24.87 -1.25 -10.88
N GLY A 20 -24.51 -2.20 -11.74
CA GLY A 20 -23.97 -1.93 -13.08
C GLY A 20 -24.98 -1.25 -13.99
N VAL A 21 -26.26 -1.69 -13.93
CA VAL A 21 -27.34 -1.08 -14.72
C VAL A 21 -27.58 0.39 -14.31
N LEU A 22 -27.69 0.68 -13.01
CA LEU A 22 -27.87 2.07 -12.53
C LEU A 22 -26.66 2.95 -12.89
N ALA A 23 -25.44 2.41 -12.81
CA ALA A 23 -24.22 3.14 -13.19
C ALA A 23 -24.21 3.46 -14.69
N ARG A 24 -24.65 2.55 -15.57
CA ARG A 24 -24.77 2.80 -17.02
C ARG A 24 -25.79 3.90 -17.35
N LEU A 25 -26.85 4.01 -16.57
CA LEU A 25 -27.88 5.03 -16.72
C LEU A 25 -27.49 6.38 -16.09
N GLY A 26 -26.34 6.46 -15.39
CA GLY A 26 -25.94 7.65 -14.65
C GLY A 26 -26.80 7.93 -13.41
N ILE A 27 -27.62 6.96 -12.97
CA ILE A 27 -28.52 7.08 -11.82
C ILE A 27 -27.75 6.80 -10.54
N ARG A 28 -27.75 7.76 -9.63
CA ARG A 28 -27.08 7.58 -8.33
C ARG A 28 -27.89 6.67 -7.41
N GLN A 29 -27.20 5.97 -6.54
CA GLN A 29 -27.82 5.07 -5.56
C GLN A 29 -28.88 5.78 -4.68
N ASN A 30 -28.65 7.04 -4.32
CA ASN A 30 -29.60 7.84 -3.55
C ASN A 30 -30.87 8.19 -4.33
N GLU A 31 -30.78 8.37 -5.64
CA GLU A 31 -31.92 8.64 -6.52
C GLU A 31 -32.80 7.39 -6.65
N TRP A 32 -32.19 6.24 -6.90
CA TRP A 32 -32.90 4.97 -6.87
C TRP A 32 -33.55 4.70 -5.50
N ALA A 33 -32.79 4.87 -4.40
CA ALA A 33 -33.32 4.65 -3.05
C ALA A 33 -34.49 5.58 -2.71
N ALA A 34 -34.49 6.83 -3.20
CA ALA A 34 -35.57 7.79 -3.01
C ALA A 34 -36.86 7.41 -3.79
N ALA A 35 -36.69 6.79 -4.97
CA ALA A 35 -37.79 6.35 -5.81
C ALA A 35 -38.54 5.13 -5.25
N ILE A 36 -37.84 4.25 -4.49
CA ILE A 36 -38.44 3.02 -3.95
C ILE A 36 -39.14 3.31 -2.62
N LYS A 37 -40.45 3.06 -2.58
CA LYS A 37 -41.27 3.24 -1.37
C LYS A 37 -41.40 1.92 -0.61
N GLN A 38 -41.13 1.98 0.68
CA GLN A 38 -41.19 0.81 1.54
C GLN A 38 -42.65 0.42 1.83
N ALA A 39 -42.92 -0.87 1.76
CA ALA A 39 -44.22 -1.46 2.12
C ALA A 39 -44.00 -2.42 3.30
N GLY A 40 -44.31 -1.96 4.50
CA GLY A 40 -44.17 -2.75 5.70
C GLY A 40 -44.60 -2.00 6.97
N ARG A 41 -44.90 -2.75 8.05
CA ARG A 41 -45.39 -2.17 9.32
C ARG A 41 -44.41 -1.15 9.89
N GLY A 42 -44.83 0.11 10.02
CA GLY A 42 -44.05 1.21 10.59
C GLY A 42 -43.07 1.92 9.62
N VAL A 43 -42.98 1.46 8.37
CA VAL A 43 -42.13 2.07 7.33
C VAL A 43 -42.89 2.38 6.05
N GLU A 44 -44.19 2.19 6.02
CA GLU A 44 -45.06 2.33 4.85
C GLU A 44 -44.97 3.74 4.25
N GLY A 45 -44.76 3.84 2.95
CA GLY A 45 -44.62 5.09 2.21
C GLY A 45 -43.30 5.84 2.37
N LYS A 46 -42.41 5.43 3.27
CA LYS A 46 -41.07 6.00 3.41
C LYS A 46 -40.17 5.52 2.28
N SER A 47 -39.28 6.37 1.80
CA SER A 47 -38.26 5.96 0.84
C SER A 47 -37.28 4.95 1.45
N LEU A 48 -36.67 4.11 0.61
CA LEU A 48 -35.63 3.20 1.03
C LEU A 48 -34.44 3.98 1.60
N SER A 49 -33.91 3.57 2.75
CA SER A 49 -32.72 4.24 3.31
C SER A 49 -31.47 3.94 2.47
N LEU A 50 -30.53 4.86 2.44
CA LEU A 50 -29.26 4.68 1.71
C LEU A 50 -28.47 3.45 2.21
N SER A 51 -28.50 3.20 3.53
CA SER A 51 -27.90 1.99 4.12
C SER A 51 -28.55 0.70 3.62
N ALA A 52 -29.89 0.64 3.54
CA ALA A 52 -30.60 -0.51 3.02
C ALA A 52 -30.34 -0.70 1.51
N ALA A 53 -30.28 0.40 0.73
CA ALA A 53 -29.92 0.38 -0.67
C ALA A 53 -28.51 -0.22 -0.88
N THR A 54 -27.52 0.24 -0.09
CA THR A 54 -26.16 -0.29 -0.10
C THR A 54 -26.10 -1.77 0.23
N GLN A 55 -26.88 -2.22 1.24
CA GLN A 55 -26.93 -3.64 1.63
C GLN A 55 -27.53 -4.52 0.53
N ILE A 56 -28.58 -4.05 -0.14
CA ILE A 56 -29.18 -4.78 -1.25
C ILE A 56 -28.20 -4.88 -2.42
N MET A 57 -27.58 -3.76 -2.83
CA MET A 57 -26.77 -3.71 -4.03
C MET A 57 -25.41 -4.44 -3.90
N ASN A 58 -24.77 -4.35 -2.73
CA ASN A 58 -23.41 -4.89 -2.54
C ASN A 58 -23.38 -6.27 -1.87
N TRP A 59 -24.41 -6.66 -1.14
CA TRP A 59 -24.43 -7.93 -0.38
C TRP A 59 -25.70 -8.76 -0.59
N GLY A 60 -26.61 -8.34 -1.46
CA GLY A 60 -27.87 -9.04 -1.66
C GLY A 60 -28.73 -9.17 -0.38
N THR A 61 -28.45 -8.35 0.65
CA THR A 61 -29.10 -8.41 1.96
C THR A 61 -30.34 -7.51 1.98
N TRP A 62 -31.48 -8.07 2.30
CA TRP A 62 -32.79 -7.40 2.23
C TRP A 62 -33.24 -6.90 3.61
N PRO A 63 -33.89 -5.72 3.68
CA PRO A 63 -34.46 -5.21 4.92
C PRO A 63 -35.53 -6.14 5.50
N LYS A 64 -35.49 -6.38 6.81
CA LYS A 64 -36.44 -7.27 7.48
C LYS A 64 -37.87 -6.74 7.57
N LEU A 65 -38.03 -5.40 7.58
CA LEU A 65 -39.31 -4.71 7.77
C LEU A 65 -40.02 -4.35 6.46
N THR A 66 -39.45 -4.66 5.31
CA THR A 66 -40.00 -4.29 4.00
C THR A 66 -40.09 -5.51 3.12
N SER A 67 -41.20 -5.64 2.36
CA SER A 67 -41.40 -6.74 1.43
C SER A 67 -40.36 -6.72 0.31
N LYS A 68 -39.56 -7.79 0.21
CA LYS A 68 -38.61 -8.01 -0.87
C LYS A 68 -39.28 -7.94 -2.26
N ALA A 69 -40.46 -8.51 -2.39
CA ALA A 69 -41.24 -8.52 -3.63
C ALA A 69 -41.67 -7.12 -4.04
N SER A 70 -42.05 -6.27 -3.08
CA SER A 70 -42.40 -4.86 -3.33
C SER A 70 -41.24 -4.07 -3.84
N ILE A 71 -40.04 -4.21 -3.22
CA ILE A 71 -38.81 -3.51 -3.66
C ILE A 71 -38.44 -3.94 -5.08
N LYS A 72 -38.49 -5.24 -5.37
CA LYS A 72 -38.19 -5.78 -6.70
C LYS A 72 -39.10 -5.17 -7.76
N ARG A 73 -40.42 -5.27 -7.56
CA ARG A 73 -41.40 -4.76 -8.51
C ARG A 73 -41.20 -3.24 -8.78
N GLN A 74 -41.08 -2.45 -7.75
CA GLN A 74 -40.87 -0.99 -7.90
C GLN A 74 -39.53 -0.67 -8.60
N THR A 75 -38.48 -1.45 -8.37
CA THR A 75 -37.21 -1.28 -9.08
C THR A 75 -37.34 -1.63 -10.56
N GLU A 76 -38.05 -2.70 -10.90
CA GLU A 76 -38.29 -3.08 -12.28
C GLU A 76 -39.16 -2.05 -13.00
N GLU A 77 -40.22 -1.53 -12.37
CA GLU A 77 -41.03 -0.41 -12.88
C GLU A 77 -40.20 0.86 -13.08
N PHE A 78 -39.34 1.19 -12.12
CA PHE A 78 -38.42 2.32 -12.20
C PHE A 78 -37.46 2.21 -13.38
N LEU A 79 -36.88 1.04 -13.62
CA LEU A 79 -35.97 0.80 -14.75
C LEU A 79 -36.70 0.85 -16.11
N ARG A 80 -37.94 0.36 -16.20
CA ARG A 80 -38.76 0.49 -17.40
C ARG A 80 -39.04 1.96 -17.76
N LEU A 81 -39.21 2.82 -16.76
CA LEU A 81 -39.38 4.27 -16.97
C LEU A 81 -38.09 4.94 -17.48
N HIS A 82 -36.94 4.27 -17.35
CA HIS A 82 -35.66 4.71 -17.87
C HIS A 82 -35.22 3.94 -19.13
N ASP A 83 -36.16 3.34 -19.86
CA ASP A 83 -35.95 2.64 -21.14
C ASP A 83 -34.92 1.50 -21.09
N VAL A 84 -34.87 0.78 -19.97
CA VAL A 84 -34.00 -0.42 -19.82
C VAL A 84 -34.69 -1.62 -20.48
N ASP A 85 -33.92 -2.39 -21.26
CA ASP A 85 -34.38 -3.58 -21.94
C ASP A 85 -34.87 -4.66 -20.93
N GLU A 86 -35.97 -5.34 -21.25
CA GLU A 86 -36.55 -6.43 -20.42
C GLU A 86 -35.54 -7.57 -20.16
N LEU A 87 -34.61 -7.83 -21.07
CA LEU A 87 -33.54 -8.81 -20.86
C LEU A 87 -32.58 -8.39 -19.75
N ASP A 88 -32.22 -7.12 -19.68
CA ASP A 88 -31.39 -6.56 -18.60
C ASP A 88 -32.18 -6.59 -17.28
N ILE A 89 -33.45 -6.15 -17.29
CA ILE A 89 -34.33 -6.17 -16.10
C ILE A 89 -34.48 -7.57 -15.51
N ALA A 90 -34.55 -8.60 -16.33
CA ALA A 90 -34.64 -9.98 -15.86
C ALA A 90 -33.39 -10.45 -15.10
N GLN A 91 -32.24 -9.83 -15.31
CA GLN A 91 -30.94 -10.21 -14.75
C GLN A 91 -30.47 -9.34 -13.59
N ILE A 92 -31.07 -8.20 -13.30
CA ILE A 92 -30.58 -7.22 -12.28
C ILE A 92 -30.42 -7.81 -10.88
N TRP A 93 -31.14 -8.88 -10.57
CA TRP A 93 -31.11 -9.55 -9.25
C TRP A 93 -30.11 -10.70 -9.17
N GLN A 94 -29.38 -10.98 -10.25
CA GLN A 94 -28.27 -11.92 -10.25
C GLN A 94 -27.00 -11.26 -9.67
N VAL A 95 -26.11 -12.08 -9.12
CA VAL A 95 -24.81 -11.62 -8.66
C VAL A 95 -23.99 -11.20 -9.87
N ASP A 96 -23.31 -10.07 -9.75
CA ASP A 96 -22.36 -9.56 -10.73
C ASP A 96 -20.98 -10.12 -10.38
N GLU A 97 -20.58 -11.18 -11.07
CA GLU A 97 -19.31 -11.87 -10.87
C GLU A 97 -18.11 -11.02 -11.32
N ASP A 98 -18.35 -10.02 -12.18
CA ASP A 98 -17.32 -9.12 -12.69
C ASP A 98 -17.04 -7.91 -11.75
N ASP A 99 -17.96 -7.62 -10.79
CA ASP A 99 -17.77 -6.53 -9.81
C ASP A 99 -17.09 -7.05 -8.53
N THR A 100 -15.76 -7.12 -8.55
CA THR A 100 -14.95 -7.57 -7.41
C THR A 100 -14.57 -6.45 -6.43
N ALA A 101 -14.92 -5.18 -6.73
CA ALA A 101 -14.46 -4.03 -5.95
C ALA A 101 -15.42 -3.66 -4.81
N ARG A 102 -14.98 -3.79 -3.56
CA ARG A 102 -15.70 -3.36 -2.35
C ARG A 102 -15.99 -1.85 -2.28
N ASN A 103 -15.23 -1.01 -2.99
CA ASN A 103 -15.28 0.45 -2.94
C ASN A 103 -15.13 1.08 -4.33
N ALA A 104 -15.85 0.60 -5.34
CA ALA A 104 -15.89 1.27 -6.63
C ALA A 104 -16.65 2.60 -6.49
N HIS A 105 -15.91 3.71 -6.36
CA HIS A 105 -16.46 5.03 -6.64
C HIS A 105 -16.82 5.09 -8.13
N PRO A 106 -17.95 5.74 -8.53
CA PRO A 106 -18.27 5.91 -9.93
C PRO A 106 -17.15 6.71 -10.59
N VAL A 107 -16.35 6.04 -11.38
CA VAL A 107 -15.41 6.69 -12.29
C VAL A 107 -16.27 7.39 -13.34
N ASN A 108 -16.08 8.69 -13.53
CA ASN A 108 -16.67 9.44 -14.63
C ASN A 108 -16.24 8.79 -15.95
N VAL A 109 -17.12 7.99 -16.54
CA VAL A 109 -16.91 7.42 -17.86
C VAL A 109 -17.22 8.53 -18.84
N HIS A 110 -16.19 9.22 -19.32
CA HIS A 110 -16.29 9.98 -20.55
C HIS A 110 -16.56 8.99 -21.70
N LEU A 111 -17.76 9.04 -22.25
CA LEU A 111 -18.13 8.41 -23.52
C LEU A 111 -17.23 9.00 -24.62
N GLY A 112 -16.23 8.23 -25.06
CA GLY A 112 -15.33 8.59 -26.14
C GLY A 112 -14.43 7.46 -26.56
N GLN A 113 -14.87 6.74 -27.60
CA GLN A 113 -14.07 5.93 -28.52
C GLN A 113 -13.62 4.53 -28.05
N LYS A 114 -14.32 3.55 -28.62
CA LYS A 114 -13.82 2.21 -28.87
C LYS A 114 -12.61 2.28 -29.81
N SER A 115 -11.46 1.82 -29.37
CA SER A 115 -10.50 1.08 -30.20
C SER A 115 -9.27 0.72 -29.37
N GLY A 116 -9.07 -0.52 -29.11
CA GLY A 116 -7.85 -1.07 -28.55
C GLY A 116 -8.15 -2.45 -27.99
N ARG A 117 -7.69 -3.49 -28.68
CA ARG A 117 -7.64 -4.85 -28.13
C ARG A 117 -7.00 -4.77 -26.74
N PRO A 118 -7.49 -5.48 -25.71
CA PRO A 118 -6.74 -5.61 -24.46
C PRO A 118 -5.37 -6.18 -24.85
N GLN A 119 -4.33 -5.40 -24.61
CA GLN A 119 -2.97 -5.94 -24.65
C GLN A 119 -2.88 -6.91 -23.49
N PRO A 120 -2.19 -8.04 -23.64
CA PRO A 120 -2.07 -9.01 -22.57
C PRO A 120 -1.53 -8.28 -21.35
N GLU A 121 -2.31 -8.24 -20.27
CA GLU A 121 -1.80 -7.92 -18.95
C GLU A 121 -0.69 -8.94 -18.68
N ILE A 122 0.52 -8.47 -18.49
CA ILE A 122 1.61 -9.33 -18.06
C ILE A 122 1.17 -9.88 -16.70
N GLU A 123 0.86 -11.17 -16.66
CA GLU A 123 0.50 -11.85 -15.43
C GLU A 123 1.60 -11.61 -14.39
N PRO A 124 1.26 -11.25 -13.16
CA PRO A 124 2.26 -11.10 -12.11
C PRO A 124 2.97 -12.46 -11.95
N LEU A 125 4.30 -12.45 -12.01
CA LEU A 125 5.09 -13.64 -11.75
C LEU A 125 4.74 -14.20 -10.38
N GLU A 126 4.41 -15.48 -10.32
CA GLU A 126 4.21 -16.18 -9.05
C GLU A 126 5.50 -16.13 -8.23
N ILE A 127 5.35 -16.00 -6.91
CA ILE A 127 6.51 -16.00 -6.01
C ILE A 127 6.99 -17.45 -5.88
N GLU A 128 8.11 -17.75 -6.51
CA GLU A 128 8.72 -19.06 -6.46
C GLU A 128 9.98 -19.07 -5.60
N MET A 129 10.32 -20.23 -5.09
CA MET A 129 11.61 -20.49 -4.46
C MET A 129 12.55 -21.13 -5.48
N LEU A 130 13.84 -20.90 -5.33
CA LEU A 130 14.84 -21.54 -6.19
C LEU A 130 14.80 -23.07 -6.00
N SER A 131 14.45 -23.78 -7.06
CA SER A 131 14.22 -25.22 -7.04
C SER A 131 15.51 -26.02 -6.74
N PRO A 132 15.41 -27.22 -6.16
CA PRO A 132 16.57 -28.08 -5.96
C PRO A 132 17.31 -28.42 -7.28
N ASN A 133 16.56 -28.52 -8.40
CA ASN A 133 17.13 -28.75 -9.72
C ASN A 133 17.96 -27.56 -10.16
N ALA A 134 17.44 -26.34 -10.07
CA ALA A 134 18.18 -25.13 -10.42
C ALA A 134 19.41 -24.93 -9.53
N LYS A 135 19.32 -25.20 -8.24
CA LYS A 135 20.47 -25.17 -7.31
C LYS A 135 21.58 -26.12 -7.76
N LYS A 136 21.22 -27.35 -8.11
CA LYS A 136 22.20 -28.35 -8.58
C LYS A 136 22.77 -27.97 -9.94
N HIS A 137 21.93 -27.55 -10.87
CA HIS A 137 22.30 -27.19 -12.25
C HIS A 137 23.33 -26.05 -12.29
N PHE A 138 23.05 -24.96 -11.56
CA PHE A 138 23.91 -23.78 -11.50
C PHE A 138 24.96 -23.82 -10.37
N GLY A 139 25.00 -24.89 -9.58
CA GLY A 139 25.91 -25.01 -8.43
C GLY A 139 25.69 -23.91 -7.39
N ILE A 140 24.42 -23.58 -7.09
CA ILE A 140 24.02 -22.58 -6.12
C ILE A 140 23.65 -23.29 -4.83
N PHE A 141 24.47 -23.16 -3.78
CA PHE A 141 24.22 -23.84 -2.50
C PHE A 141 23.21 -23.08 -1.63
N ARG A 142 23.18 -21.76 -1.70
CA ARG A 142 22.31 -20.89 -0.94
C ARG A 142 21.54 -19.97 -1.88
N ASP A 143 20.25 -19.78 -1.63
CA ASP A 143 19.43 -18.84 -2.38
C ASP A 143 19.97 -17.42 -2.18
N PRO A 144 20.25 -16.66 -3.28
CA PRO A 144 20.83 -15.32 -3.20
C PRO A 144 19.87 -14.29 -2.63
N PHE A 145 18.57 -14.57 -2.59
CA PHE A 145 17.51 -13.62 -2.24
C PHE A 145 16.85 -13.90 -0.88
N ILE A 146 17.11 -15.05 -0.28
CA ILE A 146 16.63 -15.40 1.08
C ILE A 146 17.68 -14.96 2.11
N ASP A 147 17.23 -14.28 3.18
CA ASP A 147 18.10 -13.72 4.22
C ASP A 147 19.26 -12.91 3.64
N ASP A 148 18.96 -12.13 2.65
CA ASP A 148 19.93 -11.49 1.77
C ASP A 148 20.54 -10.21 2.36
N VAL A 149 20.00 -9.68 3.44
CA VAL A 149 20.51 -8.50 4.14
C VAL A 149 20.70 -8.82 5.63
N GLN A 150 21.95 -9.13 6.02
CA GLN A 150 22.35 -9.43 7.39
C GLN A 150 23.23 -8.34 8.00
N GLY A 151 23.84 -7.49 7.15
CA GLY A 151 24.70 -6.40 7.58
C GLY A 151 24.67 -5.24 6.59
N PRO A 152 25.31 -4.11 6.91
CA PRO A 152 25.34 -2.93 6.07
C PRO A 152 26.04 -3.17 4.71
N GLU A 153 26.97 -4.14 4.65
CA GLU A 153 27.66 -4.54 3.42
C GLU A 153 26.75 -5.25 2.41
N ASP A 154 25.64 -5.82 2.88
CA ASP A 154 24.66 -6.51 2.05
C ASP A 154 23.61 -5.56 1.46
N VAL A 155 23.58 -4.32 1.94
CA VAL A 155 22.63 -3.31 1.48
C VAL A 155 23.09 -2.78 0.13
N PHE A 156 22.31 -3.01 -0.91
CA PHE A 156 22.55 -2.36 -2.19
C PHE A 156 22.18 -0.89 -2.11
N LEU A 157 23.09 -0.02 -2.56
CA LEU A 157 22.90 1.42 -2.53
C LEU A 157 23.30 2.03 -3.87
N SER A 158 22.34 2.29 -4.73
CA SER A 158 22.50 3.20 -5.88
C SER A 158 22.78 4.63 -5.40
N ALA A 159 23.09 5.54 -6.30
CA ALA A 159 23.30 6.96 -5.96
C ALA A 159 22.05 7.55 -5.28
N ASP A 160 20.86 7.27 -5.81
CA ASP A 160 19.59 7.76 -5.26
C ASP A 160 19.29 7.15 -3.89
N GLN A 161 19.56 5.87 -3.72
CA GLN A 161 19.37 5.18 -2.43
C GLN A 161 20.34 5.68 -1.36
N ARG A 162 21.59 6.00 -1.74
CA ARG A 162 22.56 6.66 -0.83
C ARG A 162 22.05 8.02 -0.38
N TYR A 163 21.50 8.81 -1.30
CA TYR A 163 20.90 10.09 -0.95
C TYR A 163 19.77 9.93 0.06
N ILE A 164 18.82 9.01 -0.20
CA ILE A 164 17.68 8.74 0.71
C ILE A 164 18.18 8.25 2.08
N ARG A 165 19.16 7.36 2.10
CA ARG A 165 19.81 6.88 3.32
C ARG A 165 20.37 8.01 4.17
N GLU A 166 21.11 8.91 3.54
CA GLU A 166 21.68 10.07 4.24
C GLU A 166 20.61 11.09 4.64
N ALA A 167 19.57 11.30 3.82
CA ALA A 167 18.44 12.14 4.16
C ALA A 167 17.68 11.61 5.39
N MET A 168 17.43 10.29 5.46
CA MET A 168 16.82 9.65 6.64
C MET A 168 17.65 9.88 7.90
N PHE A 169 18.96 9.65 7.83
CA PHE A 169 19.86 9.82 8.97
C PHE A 169 19.97 11.30 9.40
N SER A 170 20.13 12.21 8.43
CA SER A 170 20.17 13.65 8.67
C SER A 170 18.86 14.15 9.31
N THR A 171 17.70 13.68 8.80
CA THR A 171 16.39 13.98 9.37
C THR A 171 16.30 13.52 10.82
N ALA A 172 16.68 12.28 11.10
CA ALA A 172 16.64 11.73 12.46
C ALA A 172 17.52 12.53 13.43
N LYS A 173 18.67 13.03 12.96
CA LYS A 173 19.67 13.75 13.76
C LYS A 173 19.34 15.22 13.95
N HIS A 174 18.72 15.89 12.98
CA HIS A 174 18.61 17.35 12.96
C HIS A 174 17.18 17.88 13.05
N GLY A 175 16.17 17.03 13.25
CA GLY A 175 14.80 17.49 13.50
C GLY A 175 13.99 17.77 12.22
N GLY A 176 14.26 17.10 11.11
CA GLY A 176 13.54 17.24 9.84
C GLY A 176 12.18 16.56 9.80
N PHE A 177 11.47 16.72 8.69
CA PHE A 177 10.26 16.01 8.35
C PHE A 177 10.39 15.43 6.94
N LEU A 178 10.52 14.10 6.83
CA LEU A 178 10.82 13.38 5.59
C LEU A 178 9.76 12.31 5.32
N ALA A 179 9.35 12.19 4.07
CA ALA A 179 8.58 11.05 3.58
C ALA A 179 9.42 10.27 2.55
N VAL A 180 9.66 8.99 2.83
CA VAL A 180 10.30 8.05 1.90
C VAL A 180 9.21 7.25 1.22
N VAL A 181 9.10 7.42 -0.08
CA VAL A 181 8.04 6.81 -0.91
C VAL A 181 8.65 5.83 -1.89
N GLY A 182 7.99 4.70 -2.11
CA GLY A 182 8.40 3.74 -3.12
C GLY A 182 7.43 2.59 -3.24
N GLU A 183 7.43 1.95 -4.39
CA GLU A 183 6.61 0.77 -4.68
C GLU A 183 6.87 -0.38 -3.69
N SER A 184 5.95 -1.34 -3.65
CA SER A 184 6.18 -2.58 -2.90
C SER A 184 7.43 -3.27 -3.42
N GLY A 185 8.30 -3.72 -2.50
CA GLY A 185 9.57 -4.35 -2.87
C GLY A 185 10.69 -3.40 -3.34
N ALA A 186 10.51 -2.07 -3.27
CA ALA A 186 11.54 -1.09 -3.63
C ALA A 186 12.73 -1.00 -2.64
N GLY A 187 12.66 -1.69 -1.49
CA GLY A 187 13.73 -1.69 -0.49
C GLY A 187 13.51 -0.75 0.69
N LYS A 188 12.31 -0.19 0.87
CA LYS A 188 11.96 0.70 2.01
C LYS A 188 12.34 0.10 3.37
N THR A 189 11.97 -1.15 3.60
CA THR A 189 12.26 -1.87 4.84
C THR A 189 13.76 -2.07 5.07
N VAL A 190 14.53 -2.23 4.00
CA VAL A 190 15.99 -2.35 4.08
C VAL A 190 16.61 -1.04 4.54
N LEU A 191 16.20 0.10 3.96
CA LEU A 191 16.68 1.42 4.39
C LEU A 191 16.29 1.76 5.84
N ARG A 192 15.10 1.34 6.26
CA ARG A 192 14.69 1.47 7.67
C ARG A 192 15.61 0.66 8.60
N ARG A 193 15.89 -0.60 8.26
CA ARG A 193 16.79 -1.46 9.05
C ARG A 193 18.18 -0.88 9.10
N ASP A 194 18.69 -0.37 7.98
CA ASP A 194 20.00 0.30 7.92
C ASP A 194 20.06 1.56 8.80
N LEU A 195 18.97 2.37 8.82
CA LEU A 195 18.90 3.52 9.73
C LEU A 195 19.00 3.10 11.20
N ILE A 196 18.24 2.05 11.59
CA ILE A 196 18.24 1.55 12.97
C ILE A 196 19.63 1.01 13.34
N ASP A 197 20.21 0.18 12.47
CA ASP A 197 21.55 -0.39 12.67
C ASP A 197 22.62 0.74 12.78
N ARG A 198 22.56 1.73 11.90
CA ARG A 198 23.50 2.86 11.91
C ARG A 198 23.41 3.69 13.19
N VAL A 199 22.20 3.96 13.68
CA VAL A 199 21.99 4.68 14.94
C VAL A 199 22.60 3.93 16.11
N GLN A 200 22.43 2.60 16.15
CA GLN A 200 22.98 1.74 17.21
C GLN A 200 24.51 1.58 17.10
N ARG A 201 25.01 1.25 15.92
CA ARG A 201 26.42 1.01 15.65
C ARG A 201 27.28 2.24 15.88
N ASP A 202 26.82 3.41 15.39
CA ASP A 202 27.55 4.67 15.51
C ASP A 202 27.33 5.32 16.89
N SER A 203 26.67 4.63 17.83
CA SER A 203 26.36 5.11 19.19
C SER A 203 25.77 6.52 19.19
N GLN A 204 24.90 6.83 18.20
CA GLN A 204 24.24 8.12 18.12
C GLN A 204 23.21 8.27 19.23
N LEU A 205 23.17 9.44 19.85
CA LEU A 205 22.18 9.80 20.87
C LEU A 205 20.81 10.11 20.21
N ILE A 206 20.30 9.18 19.42
CA ILE A 206 19.02 9.26 18.71
C ILE A 206 18.09 8.16 19.23
N VAL A 207 16.96 8.57 19.79
CA VAL A 207 15.89 7.66 20.20
C VAL A 207 14.90 7.51 19.04
N LEU A 208 14.85 6.31 18.45
CA LEU A 208 13.92 5.98 17.38
C LEU A 208 12.61 5.49 17.99
N ILE A 209 11.54 6.25 17.79
CA ILE A 209 10.20 5.98 18.28
C ILE A 209 9.40 5.34 17.15
N GLN A 210 8.89 4.12 17.36
CA GLN A 210 8.19 3.36 16.33
C GLN A 210 6.81 2.91 16.84
N PRO A 211 5.73 3.64 16.52
CA PRO A 211 4.39 3.22 16.93
C PRO A 211 4.04 1.84 16.37
N ARG A 212 3.75 0.88 17.28
CA ARG A 212 3.48 -0.54 16.95
C ARG A 212 2.01 -0.80 16.60
N LEU A 213 1.30 0.18 16.08
CA LEU A 213 -0.08 0.01 15.65
C LEU A 213 -0.12 -0.85 14.38
N ILE A 214 -0.96 -1.88 14.36
CA ILE A 214 -1.14 -2.77 13.21
C ILE A 214 -1.93 -2.05 12.12
N ASP A 215 -3.05 -1.41 12.51
CA ASP A 215 -3.87 -0.61 11.60
C ASP A 215 -3.47 0.88 11.69
N LYS A 216 -2.71 1.34 10.71
CA LYS A 216 -2.26 2.74 10.63
C LYS A 216 -3.41 3.71 10.30
N GLY A 217 -4.48 3.23 9.67
CA GLY A 217 -5.66 4.04 9.37
C GLY A 217 -6.37 4.54 10.63
N THR A 218 -6.27 3.80 11.73
CA THR A 218 -6.83 4.15 13.04
C THR A 218 -5.86 4.93 13.93
N MET A 219 -4.65 5.24 13.48
CA MET A 219 -3.66 5.98 14.26
C MET A 219 -4.16 7.38 14.62
N THR A 220 -4.23 7.66 15.91
CA THR A 220 -4.67 8.96 16.46
C THR A 220 -3.52 9.72 17.10
N ALA A 221 -3.70 11.02 17.33
CA ALA A 221 -2.77 11.82 18.12
C ALA A 221 -2.53 11.21 19.52
N GLY A 222 -3.57 10.63 20.12
CA GLY A 222 -3.46 9.95 21.42
C GLY A 222 -2.56 8.73 21.37
N GLY A 223 -2.70 7.88 20.33
CA GLY A 223 -1.84 6.72 20.13
C GLY A 223 -0.37 7.08 19.87
N ILE A 224 -0.13 8.17 19.12
CA ILE A 224 1.24 8.70 18.92
C ILE A 224 1.83 9.16 20.26
N CYS A 225 1.07 9.88 21.09
CA CYS A 225 1.52 10.27 22.43
C CYS A 225 1.87 9.05 23.30
N GLU A 226 1.04 8.01 23.25
CA GLU A 226 1.27 6.76 24.01
C GLU A 226 2.58 6.10 23.58
N ALA A 227 2.80 5.97 22.26
CA ALA A 227 4.03 5.40 21.74
C ALA A 227 5.28 6.20 22.17
N ILE A 228 5.21 7.53 22.12
CA ILE A 228 6.31 8.39 22.57
C ILE A 228 6.58 8.21 24.07
N ILE A 229 5.52 8.15 24.89
CA ILE A 229 5.65 7.97 26.35
C ILE A 229 6.26 6.60 26.67
N ASP A 230 5.78 5.53 26.00
CA ASP A 230 6.23 4.17 26.24
C ASP A 230 7.70 3.97 25.82
N ASP A 231 8.11 4.50 24.66
CA ASP A 231 9.50 4.39 24.20
C ASP A 231 10.48 5.25 25.03
N LEU A 232 10.05 6.41 25.56
CA LEU A 232 10.90 7.24 26.41
C LEU A 232 10.92 6.83 27.89
N ARG A 233 9.82 6.26 28.37
CA ARG A 233 9.65 5.82 29.77
C ARG A 233 8.78 4.55 29.84
N PRO A 234 9.35 3.38 29.55
CA PRO A 234 8.62 2.11 29.59
C PRO A 234 7.95 1.89 30.96
N GLY A 235 6.68 1.51 30.94
CA GLY A 235 5.90 1.21 32.15
C GLY A 235 5.36 2.45 32.89
N GLU A 236 5.59 3.64 32.38
CA GLU A 236 5.05 4.86 33.00
C GLU A 236 3.56 5.02 32.69
N LYS A 237 2.77 5.40 33.72
CA LYS A 237 1.31 5.57 33.57
C LYS A 237 0.98 6.65 32.54
N VAL A 238 0.22 6.26 31.53
CA VAL A 238 -0.25 7.16 30.47
C VAL A 238 -1.51 7.92 30.96
N PRO A 239 -1.55 9.27 30.83
CA PRO A 239 -2.74 10.05 31.16
C PRO A 239 -3.92 9.71 30.26
N ARG A 240 -5.15 9.89 30.72
CA ARG A 240 -6.37 9.61 29.94
C ARG A 240 -6.68 10.69 28.91
N SER A 241 -6.56 11.98 29.28
CA SER A 241 -6.91 13.07 28.38
C SER A 241 -5.79 13.34 27.36
N LEU A 242 -6.14 13.69 26.13
CA LEU A 242 -5.20 14.02 25.07
C LEU A 242 -4.29 15.19 25.45
N GLU A 243 -4.85 16.20 26.12
CA GLU A 243 -4.09 17.36 26.59
C GLU A 243 -3.02 16.98 27.61
N ALA A 244 -3.37 16.14 28.60
CA ALA A 244 -2.41 15.66 29.58
C ALA A 244 -1.33 14.76 28.95
N LYS A 245 -1.69 13.95 27.93
CA LYS A 245 -0.72 13.18 27.15
C LYS A 245 0.26 14.11 26.42
N ALA A 246 -0.26 15.13 25.71
CA ALA A 246 0.57 16.09 24.97
C ALA A 246 1.55 16.84 25.86
N ARG A 247 1.08 17.35 27.03
CA ARG A 247 1.97 17.99 28.03
C ARG A 247 3.05 17.04 28.56
N LYS A 248 2.67 15.78 28.80
CA LYS A 248 3.62 14.76 29.25
C LYS A 248 4.66 14.45 28.18
N VAL A 249 4.25 14.28 26.93
CA VAL A 249 5.15 14.09 25.76
C VAL A 249 6.13 15.26 25.66
N GLU A 250 5.65 16.50 25.66
CA GLU A 250 6.50 17.67 25.57
C GLU A 250 7.53 17.70 26.70
N LYS A 251 7.12 17.44 27.96
CA LYS A 251 8.03 17.36 29.09
C LYS A 251 9.10 16.27 28.91
N LEU A 252 8.70 15.06 28.57
CA LEU A 252 9.62 13.93 28.39
C LEU A 252 10.64 14.20 27.27
N LEU A 253 10.18 14.75 26.13
CA LEU A 253 11.05 15.13 25.02
C LEU A 253 12.04 16.21 25.44
N LYS A 254 11.61 17.24 26.17
CA LYS A 254 12.49 18.29 26.70
C LYS A 254 13.53 17.73 27.65
N ASP A 255 13.11 16.94 28.63
CA ASP A 255 14.01 16.36 29.64
C ASP A 255 15.05 15.44 28.95
N SER A 256 14.64 14.60 28.02
CA SER A 256 15.53 13.73 27.25
C SER A 256 16.45 14.51 26.29
N SER A 257 15.93 15.58 25.66
CA SER A 257 16.73 16.45 24.79
C SER A 257 17.82 17.21 25.55
N ARG A 258 17.53 17.64 26.79
CA ARG A 258 18.52 18.26 27.67
C ARG A 258 19.62 17.31 28.15
N ALA A 259 19.29 16.00 28.20
CA ALA A 259 20.28 14.94 28.40
C ALA A 259 21.11 14.61 27.15
N GLY A 260 20.91 15.34 26.05
CA GLY A 260 21.68 15.19 24.80
C GLY A 260 21.02 14.37 23.72
N ASN A 261 19.87 13.73 23.99
CA ASN A 261 19.20 12.88 23.03
C ASN A 261 18.46 13.69 21.94
N MET A 262 18.40 13.12 20.76
CA MET A 262 17.48 13.51 19.68
C MET A 262 16.38 12.45 19.56
N HIS A 263 15.22 12.83 19.07
CA HIS A 263 14.10 11.90 18.93
C HIS A 263 13.59 11.88 17.49
N SER A 264 13.35 10.69 16.97
CA SER A 264 12.81 10.51 15.62
C SER A 264 11.63 9.58 15.64
N LEU A 265 10.47 10.06 15.22
CA LEU A 265 9.25 9.29 15.03
C LEU A 265 9.29 8.67 13.65
N LEU A 266 9.38 7.35 13.58
CA LEU A 266 9.44 6.57 12.35
C LEU A 266 8.14 5.79 12.17
N ILE A 267 7.37 6.11 11.13
CA ILE A 267 6.09 5.49 10.82
C ILE A 267 6.19 4.76 9.49
N GLU A 268 6.04 3.43 9.53
CA GLU A 268 5.90 2.58 8.33
C GLU A 268 4.44 2.53 7.88
N GLU A 269 4.22 2.14 6.62
CA GLU A 269 2.92 2.08 5.96
C GLU A 269 2.13 3.40 6.11
N ALA A 270 2.87 4.51 6.04
CA ALA A 270 2.30 5.85 6.26
C ALA A 270 1.29 6.26 5.18
N HIS A 271 1.18 5.52 4.09
CA HIS A 271 0.14 5.71 3.09
C HIS A 271 -1.27 5.39 3.63
N ASP A 272 -1.40 4.61 4.71
CA ASP A 272 -2.68 4.36 5.38
C ASP A 272 -3.11 5.48 6.33
N LEU A 273 -2.18 6.38 6.72
CA LEU A 273 -2.51 7.48 7.64
C LEU A 273 -3.62 8.37 7.09
N SER A 274 -4.55 8.77 7.97
CA SER A 274 -5.55 9.77 7.63
C SER A 274 -4.94 11.16 7.44
N ILE A 275 -5.58 12.02 6.65
CA ILE A 275 -5.17 13.44 6.51
C ILE A 275 -5.17 14.14 7.88
N GLN A 276 -6.13 13.79 8.74
CA GLN A 276 -6.18 14.34 10.10
C GLN A 276 -4.96 13.95 10.94
N THR A 277 -4.49 12.71 10.82
CA THR A 277 -3.28 12.25 11.49
C THR A 277 -2.04 12.99 10.98
N LEU A 278 -1.93 13.22 9.67
CA LEU A 278 -0.85 14.02 9.10
C LEU A 278 -0.82 15.45 9.68
N LYS A 279 -1.99 16.07 9.88
CA LYS A 279 -2.08 17.40 10.54
C LYS A 279 -1.63 17.35 12.01
N PHE A 280 -1.87 16.24 12.71
CA PHE A 280 -1.34 16.07 14.07
C PHE A 280 0.17 15.90 14.08
N LEU A 281 0.73 15.16 13.14
CA LEU A 281 2.19 14.99 13.01
C LEU A 281 2.92 16.33 12.87
N LYS A 282 2.36 17.28 12.11
CA LYS A 282 2.91 18.64 12.04
C LYS A 282 3.03 19.27 13.42
N ARG A 283 2.00 19.16 14.26
CA ARG A 283 2.01 19.75 15.61
C ARG A 283 3.07 19.11 16.50
N PHE A 284 3.31 17.81 16.39
CA PHE A 284 4.41 17.14 17.09
C PHE A 284 5.77 17.59 16.58
N TRP A 285 5.92 17.77 15.26
CA TRP A 285 7.16 18.28 14.68
C TRP A 285 7.46 19.73 15.08
N GLU A 286 6.44 20.53 15.38
CA GLU A 286 6.59 21.92 15.82
C GLU A 286 7.04 22.05 17.30
N LEU A 287 7.13 20.95 18.05
CA LEU A 287 7.61 20.99 19.44
C LEU A 287 9.10 21.39 19.48
N GLU A 288 9.40 22.40 20.30
CA GLU A 288 10.72 23.01 20.41
C GLU A 288 11.13 23.27 21.87
N ASP A 289 12.45 23.29 22.14
CA ASP A 289 13.03 23.84 23.36
C ASP A 289 14.06 24.91 22.93
N GLY A 290 13.65 26.18 22.98
CA GLY A 290 14.36 27.28 22.35
C GLY A 290 14.39 27.13 20.81
N PHE A 291 15.57 27.08 20.21
CA PHE A 291 15.73 26.88 18.76
C PHE A 291 15.90 25.41 18.35
N LYS A 292 15.87 24.50 19.32
CA LYS A 292 16.09 23.07 19.06
C LYS A 292 14.77 22.36 18.84
N LYS A 293 14.62 21.68 17.70
CA LYS A 293 13.51 20.75 17.46
C LYS A 293 13.62 19.56 18.42
N LEU A 294 12.50 19.18 19.00
CA LEU A 294 12.42 18.05 19.95
C LEU A 294 12.16 16.72 19.26
N LEU A 295 11.53 16.73 18.07
CA LEU A 295 11.11 15.53 17.37
C LEU A 295 11.32 15.73 15.87
N SER A 296 11.97 14.77 15.22
CA SER A 296 11.94 14.60 13.78
C SER A 296 10.89 13.56 13.38
N ILE A 297 10.44 13.62 12.13
CA ILE A 297 9.44 12.69 11.62
C ILE A 297 9.91 12.08 10.30
N ILE A 298 9.88 10.76 10.23
CA ILE A 298 10.18 9.99 9.03
C ILE A 298 8.96 9.11 8.72
N LEU A 299 8.33 9.39 7.60
CA LEU A 299 7.23 8.59 7.05
C LEU A 299 7.78 7.65 5.98
N VAL A 300 7.41 6.39 6.03
CA VAL A 300 7.78 5.41 5.00
C VAL A 300 6.50 4.81 4.44
N GLY A 301 6.29 4.89 3.12
CA GLY A 301 5.04 4.44 2.52
C GLY A 301 5.13 4.12 1.03
N GLN A 302 3.99 3.70 0.48
CA GLN A 302 3.81 3.43 -0.94
C GLN A 302 3.50 4.74 -1.70
N PRO A 303 3.43 4.74 -3.05
CA PRO A 303 3.19 5.94 -3.87
C PRO A 303 1.93 6.73 -3.50
N GLU A 304 0.92 6.08 -2.88
CA GLU A 304 -0.29 6.74 -2.38
C GLU A 304 0.04 7.80 -1.32
N LEU A 305 1.13 7.62 -0.55
CA LEU A 305 1.61 8.64 0.38
C LEU A 305 2.01 9.92 -0.35
N LYS A 306 2.67 9.81 -1.52
CA LYS A 306 3.02 10.96 -2.35
C LYS A 306 1.78 11.70 -2.82
N THR A 307 0.73 10.97 -3.21
CA THR A 307 -0.56 11.56 -3.59
C THR A 307 -1.23 12.27 -2.41
N LYS A 308 -1.14 11.71 -1.20
CA LYS A 308 -1.62 12.37 0.03
C LYS A 308 -0.82 13.62 0.38
N LEU A 309 0.46 13.67 0.05
CA LEU A 309 1.37 14.80 0.23
C LEU A 309 1.42 15.74 -0.97
N ASP A 310 0.45 15.68 -1.88
CA ASP A 310 0.30 16.64 -2.98
C ASP A 310 -0.74 17.72 -2.58
N GLU A 311 -0.30 18.98 -2.60
CA GLU A 311 -1.14 20.15 -2.26
C GLU A 311 -2.33 20.29 -3.21
N ARG A 312 -2.21 19.83 -4.46
CA ARG A 312 -3.30 19.87 -5.46
C ARG A 312 -4.44 18.94 -5.07
N THR A 313 -4.11 17.80 -4.46
CA THR A 313 -5.09 16.80 -4.05
C THR A 313 -5.63 17.08 -2.65
N ASN A 314 -4.77 17.56 -1.72
CA ASN A 314 -5.09 17.74 -0.30
C ASN A 314 -4.72 19.13 0.21
N TYR A 315 -5.37 20.17 -0.34
CA TYR A 315 -5.12 21.57 0.01
C TYR A 315 -5.26 21.83 1.52
N GLU A 316 -6.14 21.13 2.21
CA GLU A 316 -6.32 21.26 3.66
C GLU A 316 -5.10 20.81 4.50
N ALA A 317 -4.20 20.03 3.93
CA ALA A 317 -2.96 19.57 4.54
C ALA A 317 -1.72 20.37 4.08
N ARG A 318 -1.89 21.46 3.32
CA ARG A 318 -0.80 22.25 2.73
C ARG A 318 0.31 22.65 3.70
N GLU A 319 -0.02 22.87 4.97
CA GLU A 319 0.96 23.25 5.97
C GLU A 319 1.92 22.12 6.33
N VAL A 320 1.44 20.87 6.32
CA VAL A 320 2.26 19.66 6.48
C VAL A 320 3.09 19.45 5.22
N ILE A 321 2.42 19.50 4.06
CA ILE A 321 2.98 19.18 2.74
C ILE A 321 4.19 20.07 2.46
N ARG A 322 4.10 21.38 2.73
CA ARG A 322 5.17 22.34 2.50
C ARG A 322 6.40 22.16 3.41
N ARG A 323 6.27 21.39 4.48
CA ARG A 323 7.33 21.12 5.47
C ARG A 323 7.93 19.73 5.37
N CYS A 324 7.26 18.86 4.63
CA CYS A 324 7.67 17.48 4.43
C CYS A 324 8.48 17.36 3.15
N GLU A 325 9.74 17.01 3.27
CA GLU A 325 10.55 16.59 2.12
C GLU A 325 10.09 15.23 1.64
N VAL A 326 9.93 15.05 0.33
CA VAL A 326 9.52 13.77 -0.25
C VAL A 326 10.66 13.19 -1.07
N ALA A 327 11.19 12.07 -0.61
CA ALA A 327 12.22 11.30 -1.30
C ALA A 327 11.61 10.02 -1.89
N GLU A 328 11.82 9.77 -3.18
CA GLU A 328 11.22 8.66 -3.91
C GLU A 328 12.27 7.61 -4.29
N LEU A 329 12.00 6.36 -3.93
CA LEU A 329 12.77 5.21 -4.38
C LEU A 329 12.39 4.88 -5.82
N VAL A 330 13.35 5.09 -6.71
CA VAL A 330 13.19 4.81 -8.14
C VAL A 330 13.55 3.35 -8.48
N PRO A 331 13.05 2.83 -9.63
CA PRO A 331 13.45 1.52 -10.12
C PRO A 331 14.95 1.38 -10.31
N LEU A 332 15.47 0.15 -10.25
CA LEU A 332 16.89 -0.14 -10.40
C LEU A 332 17.42 0.14 -11.80
N ASP A 333 16.61 -0.02 -12.84
CA ASP A 333 16.93 0.18 -14.25
C ASP A 333 18.41 -0.03 -14.63
N ARG A 334 19.19 1.07 -14.63
CA ARG A 334 20.62 1.05 -14.94
C ARG A 334 21.47 0.32 -13.90
N ASN A 335 20.99 0.21 -12.67
CA ASN A 335 21.72 -0.36 -11.55
C ASN A 335 21.37 -1.85 -11.32
N MET A 336 20.52 -2.46 -12.17
CA MET A 336 20.07 -3.85 -12.00
C MET A 336 21.24 -4.84 -12.03
N GLU A 337 22.21 -4.64 -12.91
CA GLU A 337 23.39 -5.51 -13.01
C GLU A 337 24.29 -5.42 -11.78
N GLU A 338 24.50 -4.19 -11.25
CA GLU A 338 25.25 -3.99 -10.01
C GLU A 338 24.53 -4.62 -8.81
N TYR A 339 23.20 -4.49 -8.77
CA TYR A 339 22.37 -5.12 -7.76
C TYR A 339 22.51 -6.65 -7.79
N LEU A 340 22.37 -7.28 -8.93
CA LEU A 340 22.52 -8.72 -9.09
C LEU A 340 23.96 -9.17 -8.77
N THR A 341 24.96 -8.37 -9.17
CA THR A 341 26.36 -8.64 -8.84
C THR A 341 26.57 -8.71 -7.31
N LEU A 342 26.01 -7.77 -6.55
CA LEU A 342 26.07 -7.79 -5.10
C LEU A 342 25.41 -9.06 -4.52
N LYS A 343 24.20 -9.41 -5.01
CA LYS A 343 23.46 -10.58 -4.52
C LYS A 343 24.17 -11.89 -4.79
N PHE A 344 24.67 -12.11 -5.99
CA PHE A 344 25.37 -13.33 -6.36
C PHE A 344 26.77 -13.44 -5.77
N LYS A 345 27.47 -12.31 -5.59
CA LYS A 345 28.79 -12.29 -4.91
C LYS A 345 28.72 -12.88 -3.49
N ARG A 346 27.63 -12.65 -2.76
CA ARG A 346 27.42 -13.19 -1.39
C ARG A 346 27.41 -14.71 -1.35
N ILE A 347 27.01 -15.36 -2.43
CA ILE A 347 26.98 -16.83 -2.55
C ILE A 347 28.19 -17.38 -3.34
N GLY A 348 29.19 -16.52 -3.60
CA GLY A 348 30.41 -16.91 -4.32
C GLY A 348 30.23 -17.14 -5.83
N LYS A 349 29.16 -16.59 -6.43
CA LYS A 349 28.87 -16.68 -7.87
C LYS A 349 29.04 -15.33 -8.54
N LYS A 350 29.37 -15.35 -9.83
CA LYS A 350 29.35 -14.17 -10.68
C LYS A 350 28.13 -14.21 -11.59
N PRO A 351 27.44 -13.09 -11.81
CA PRO A 351 26.31 -13.07 -12.74
C PRO A 351 26.63 -13.58 -14.13
N ASP A 352 27.82 -13.28 -14.67
CA ASP A 352 28.27 -13.74 -16.00
C ASP A 352 28.38 -15.27 -16.15
N GLU A 353 28.44 -16.01 -15.03
CA GLU A 353 28.37 -17.47 -15.01
C GLU A 353 26.94 -17.99 -15.22
N LEU A 354 25.94 -17.16 -14.91
CA LEU A 354 24.53 -17.55 -14.85
C LEU A 354 23.68 -16.89 -15.96
N PHE A 355 24.06 -15.70 -16.40
CA PHE A 355 23.29 -14.89 -17.37
C PHE A 355 24.10 -14.58 -18.62
N GLU A 356 23.43 -14.55 -19.75
CA GLU A 356 23.93 -13.96 -20.97
C GLU A 356 23.74 -12.44 -20.96
N LYS A 357 24.47 -11.71 -21.80
CA LYS A 357 24.40 -10.23 -21.81
C LYS A 357 23.03 -9.70 -22.23
N ASP A 358 22.35 -10.39 -23.12
CA ASP A 358 21.02 -10.04 -23.64
C ASP A 358 19.89 -10.31 -22.64
N ALA A 359 20.12 -11.17 -21.63
CA ALA A 359 19.16 -11.43 -20.56
C ALA A 359 18.78 -10.16 -19.79
N TYR A 360 19.72 -9.25 -19.53
CA TYR A 360 19.46 -8.02 -18.79
C TYR A 360 18.49 -7.10 -19.52
N ASP A 361 18.64 -6.95 -20.83
CA ASP A 361 17.74 -6.12 -21.62
C ASP A 361 16.36 -6.77 -21.74
N ALA A 362 16.30 -8.11 -21.85
CA ALA A 362 15.06 -8.86 -21.82
C ALA A 362 14.34 -8.71 -20.48
N MET A 363 15.05 -8.77 -19.34
CA MET A 363 14.49 -8.51 -18.02
C MET A 363 13.91 -7.10 -17.90
N ARG A 364 14.64 -6.07 -18.35
CA ARG A 364 14.13 -4.67 -18.35
C ARG A 364 12.89 -4.55 -19.22
N ALA A 365 12.88 -5.13 -20.41
CA ALA A 365 11.73 -5.12 -21.30
C ALA A 365 10.51 -5.81 -20.67
N ARG A 366 10.71 -7.00 -20.07
CA ARG A 366 9.67 -7.75 -19.36
C ARG A 366 9.07 -7.00 -18.17
N LEU A 367 9.89 -6.26 -17.44
CA LEU A 367 9.47 -5.49 -16.26
C LEU A 367 9.04 -4.05 -16.59
N THR A 368 8.89 -3.69 -17.85
CA THR A 368 8.40 -2.38 -18.28
C THR A 368 6.94 -2.51 -18.72
N ARG A 369 6.03 -1.83 -18.01
CA ARG A 369 4.59 -1.80 -18.32
C ARG A 369 4.25 -0.55 -19.11
N GLN A 370 3.42 -0.70 -20.13
CA GLN A 370 2.81 0.45 -20.80
C GLN A 370 1.51 0.82 -20.10
N LYS A 371 1.41 2.09 -19.66
CA LYS A 371 0.14 2.65 -19.14
C LYS A 371 -0.72 3.18 -20.28
N ALA A 372 -2.04 3.22 -20.05
CA ALA A 372 -2.97 3.89 -20.94
C ALA A 372 -2.49 5.34 -21.18
N GLY A 373 -2.27 5.71 -22.47
CA GLY A 373 -1.68 7.01 -22.84
C GLY A 373 -0.21 6.94 -23.31
N GLY A 374 0.35 5.74 -23.53
CA GLY A 374 1.67 5.54 -24.17
C GLY A 374 2.88 5.81 -23.29
N LYS A 375 2.70 6.06 -22.00
CA LYS A 375 3.81 6.18 -21.03
C LYS A 375 4.23 4.79 -20.56
N SER A 376 5.51 4.46 -20.74
CA SER A 376 6.10 3.28 -20.12
C SER A 376 6.48 3.55 -18.66
N VAL A 377 6.24 2.58 -17.79
CA VAL A 377 6.60 2.63 -16.37
C VAL A 377 7.45 1.41 -16.06
N SER A 378 8.64 1.65 -15.56
CA SER A 378 9.53 0.58 -15.12
C SER A 378 9.06 0.02 -13.78
N MET A 379 9.04 -1.32 -13.70
CA MET A 379 8.78 -2.09 -12.48
C MET A 379 10.04 -2.83 -12.01
N VAL A 380 11.22 -2.38 -12.42
CA VAL A 380 12.52 -2.98 -12.09
C VAL A 380 12.88 -2.68 -10.63
N TYR A 381 12.07 -3.18 -9.69
CA TYR A 381 12.32 -3.06 -8.26
C TYR A 381 12.97 -4.33 -7.71
N PRO A 382 13.77 -4.26 -6.62
CA PRO A 382 14.49 -5.40 -6.05
C PRO A 382 13.66 -6.68 -5.94
N LEU A 383 12.48 -6.62 -5.34
CA LEU A 383 11.63 -7.80 -5.16
C LEU A 383 11.17 -8.40 -6.50
N VAL A 384 10.77 -7.56 -7.44
CA VAL A 384 10.28 -8.01 -8.76
C VAL A 384 11.41 -8.62 -9.58
N VAL A 385 12.61 -8.02 -9.50
CA VAL A 385 13.84 -8.58 -10.11
C VAL A 385 14.19 -9.93 -9.49
N ASN A 386 14.13 -10.05 -8.16
CA ASN A 386 14.42 -11.31 -7.46
C ASN A 386 13.48 -12.43 -7.92
N ASN A 387 12.17 -12.15 -7.99
CA ASN A 387 11.19 -13.14 -8.45
C ASN A 387 11.45 -13.54 -9.90
N LEU A 388 11.66 -12.58 -10.80
CA LEU A 388 11.96 -12.86 -12.21
C LEU A 388 13.22 -13.70 -12.37
N VAL A 389 14.28 -13.38 -11.66
CA VAL A 389 15.55 -14.11 -11.70
C VAL A 389 15.38 -15.53 -11.16
N THR A 390 14.61 -15.71 -10.08
CA THR A 390 14.33 -17.04 -9.53
C THR A 390 13.57 -17.92 -10.52
N SER A 391 12.49 -17.39 -11.12
CA SER A 391 11.72 -18.12 -12.14
C SER A 391 12.58 -18.43 -13.38
N ALA A 392 13.42 -17.47 -13.81
CA ALA A 392 14.31 -17.67 -14.95
C ALA A 392 15.36 -18.77 -14.71
N LEU A 393 15.94 -18.83 -13.51
CA LEU A 393 16.87 -19.89 -13.14
C LEU A 393 16.17 -21.25 -13.03
N ASN A 394 14.93 -21.28 -12.52
CA ASN A 394 14.14 -22.51 -12.48
C ASN A 394 13.86 -23.04 -13.88
N LEU A 395 13.32 -22.19 -14.78
CA LEU A 395 13.02 -22.55 -16.15
C LEU A 395 14.27 -23.00 -16.93
N ALA A 396 15.36 -22.23 -16.84
CA ALA A 396 16.61 -22.57 -17.49
C ALA A 396 17.14 -23.95 -17.08
N ALA A 397 17.03 -24.30 -15.78
CA ALA A 397 17.42 -25.62 -15.29
C ALA A 397 16.49 -26.75 -15.77
N GLU A 398 15.19 -26.47 -15.98
CA GLU A 398 14.22 -27.44 -16.51
C GLU A 398 14.51 -27.78 -17.97
N ILE A 399 14.82 -26.76 -18.78
CA ILE A 399 15.15 -26.95 -20.21
C ILE A 399 16.62 -27.33 -20.44
N GLY A 400 17.45 -27.37 -19.39
CA GLY A 400 18.86 -27.73 -19.46
C GLY A 400 19.76 -26.66 -20.09
N ALA A 401 19.37 -25.39 -20.06
CA ALA A 401 20.16 -24.28 -20.58
C ALA A 401 21.37 -23.99 -19.69
N GLU A 402 22.56 -23.82 -20.26
CA GLU A 402 23.78 -23.53 -19.49
C GLU A 402 23.74 -22.17 -18.80
N LYS A 403 23.06 -21.18 -19.42
CA LYS A 403 22.87 -19.83 -18.90
C LYS A 403 21.46 -19.34 -19.21
N VAL A 404 21.01 -18.35 -18.45
CA VAL A 404 19.77 -17.64 -18.71
C VAL A 404 20.01 -16.61 -19.81
N GLY A 405 19.43 -16.83 -20.99
CA GLY A 405 19.43 -15.91 -22.12
C GLY A 405 18.11 -15.14 -22.26
N ALA A 406 18.04 -14.26 -23.24
CA ALA A 406 16.82 -13.50 -23.56
C ALA A 406 15.62 -14.40 -23.89
N ASP A 407 15.86 -15.57 -24.47
CA ASP A 407 14.80 -16.51 -24.87
C ASP A 407 14.11 -17.09 -23.63
N VAL A 408 14.88 -17.47 -22.60
CA VAL A 408 14.34 -17.95 -21.32
C VAL A 408 13.46 -16.90 -20.66
N ILE A 409 13.89 -15.62 -20.69
CA ILE A 409 13.11 -14.51 -20.10
C ILE A 409 11.81 -14.23 -20.87
N LYS A 410 11.77 -14.46 -22.16
CA LYS A 410 10.57 -14.25 -22.99
C LYS A 410 9.51 -15.33 -22.80
N GLU A 411 9.92 -16.52 -22.39
CA GLU A 411 9.00 -17.65 -22.13
C GLU A 411 8.31 -17.58 -20.75
N LEU A 412 8.80 -16.74 -19.86
CA LEU A 412 8.20 -16.44 -18.56
C LEU A 412 7.04 -15.43 -18.67
#